data_2215eb4730d52392d26c83c07785adcc
#
_entry.id   2215eb4730d52392d26c83c07785adcc
#
_cell.length_a   1.000
_cell.length_b   1.000
_cell.length_c   1.000
_cell.angle_alpha   90.00
_cell.angle_beta   90.00
_cell.angle_gamma   90.00
#
_symmetry.space_group_name_H-M   'P 1'
#
loop_
_entity.id
_entity.type
_entity.pdbx_description
1 polymer ?
#
loop_
_entity_poly.entity_id
_entity_poly.type
_entity_poly.pdbx_seq_one_letter_code
_entity_poly.pdbx_strand_id
1 'polypeptide(L)'
;MGGHLGISSIADARRLTGQILGMDVGLPFGIAPMGMCNLSWPGGDRALARLAATRQIPLCVSTAASTPLETMIEMAEGHAWFQLYVGQSDAFVNELVDRAEAAGYTQFILTVDVPVLSMRNRERSTGIGHPPRMDVASIMDYACHPHWLISTLRAGIPKPMNFHRSTHLSSFDRTAN
;
A
#
# COMPACT_ATOMS: atom_id res chain seq x y z
N MET A 1 60.96 5.73 6.43
CA MET A 1 59.74 5.44 7.22
C MET A 1 58.56 6.16 6.56
N GLY A 2 57.87 5.46 5.69
CA GLY A 2 56.68 6.00 4.98
C GLY A 2 55.42 5.49 5.71
N GLY A 3 54.74 6.43 6.37
CA GLY A 3 53.42 6.12 6.96
C GLY A 3 52.35 6.00 5.87
N HIS A 4 51.89 4.79 5.56
CA HIS A 4 50.65 4.56 4.84
C HIS A 4 49.50 5.03 5.76
N LEU A 5 48.97 6.22 5.52
CA LEU A 5 47.65 6.60 6.02
C LEU A 5 46.60 5.71 5.34
N GLY A 6 46.14 4.72 6.09
CA GLY A 6 45.13 3.79 5.66
C GLY A 6 43.80 4.47 5.43
N ILE A 7 43.46 4.77 4.19
CA ILE A 7 42.15 5.25 3.75
C ILE A 7 41.10 4.08 3.73
N SER A 8 41.53 2.87 4.05
CA SER A 8 40.68 1.68 4.04
C SER A 8 39.67 1.56 5.20
N SER A 9 39.80 2.38 6.25
CA SER A 9 38.95 2.23 7.45
C SER A 9 37.60 3.00 7.39
N ILE A 10 37.42 3.91 6.44
CA ILE A 10 36.20 4.73 6.35
C ILE A 10 35.12 4.04 5.49
N ALA A 11 35.50 3.16 4.58
CA ALA A 11 34.57 2.46 3.71
C ALA A 11 33.84 1.27 4.40
N ASP A 12 34.45 0.68 5.43
CA ASP A 12 33.91 -0.49 6.13
C ASP A 12 32.87 -0.17 7.22
N ALA A 13 32.62 1.09 7.51
CA ALA A 13 31.75 1.53 8.61
C ALA A 13 30.42 2.18 8.15
N ARG A 14 30.01 2.02 6.90
CA ARG A 14 28.73 2.52 6.43
C ARG A 14 27.61 1.62 6.95
N ARG A 15 27.01 2.00 8.05
CA ARG A 15 25.80 1.37 8.56
C ARG A 15 24.60 1.98 7.83
N LEU A 16 23.78 1.11 7.22
CA LEU A 16 22.49 1.51 6.61
C LEU A 16 21.34 1.41 7.61
N THR A 17 21.59 0.71 8.74
CA THR A 17 20.62 0.59 9.83
C THR A 17 20.45 1.92 10.55
N GLY A 18 19.24 2.23 10.95
CA GLY A 18 18.93 3.45 11.65
C GLY A 18 17.57 3.40 12.31
N GLN A 19 17.04 4.57 12.66
CA GLN A 19 15.71 4.70 13.23
C GLN A 19 14.91 5.73 12.45
N ILE A 20 13.67 5.40 12.08
CA ILE A 20 12.75 6.30 11.39
C ILE A 20 11.44 6.34 12.18
N LEU A 21 11.03 7.51 12.66
CA LEU A 21 9.82 7.70 13.47
C LEU A 21 9.70 6.72 14.66
N GLY A 22 10.81 6.45 15.33
CA GLY A 22 10.86 5.54 16.47
C GLY A 22 10.91 4.04 16.12
N MET A 23 10.87 3.68 14.85
CA MET A 23 11.02 2.30 14.36
C MET A 23 12.47 2.05 13.96
N ASP A 24 13.08 0.98 14.47
CA ASP A 24 14.39 0.52 14.03
C ASP A 24 14.27 -0.05 12.61
N VAL A 25 15.17 0.38 11.72
CA VAL A 25 15.14 -0.02 10.31
C VAL A 25 16.48 -0.58 9.84
N GLY A 26 16.42 -1.61 9.01
CA GLY A 26 17.59 -2.21 8.38
C GLY A 26 18.14 -1.39 7.23
N LEU A 27 17.29 -0.56 6.59
CA LEU A 27 17.64 0.30 5.45
C LEU A 27 16.96 1.68 5.62
N PRO A 28 17.59 2.78 5.18
CA PRO A 28 17.09 4.15 5.40
C PRO A 28 16.01 4.56 4.39
N PHE A 29 15.10 3.67 4.06
CA PHE A 29 13.92 3.91 3.21
C PHE A 29 12.81 2.92 3.55
N GLY A 30 11.61 3.20 3.07
CA GLY A 30 10.43 2.36 3.23
C GLY A 30 9.64 2.20 1.94
N ILE A 31 8.58 1.41 1.99
CA ILE A 31 7.65 1.17 0.89
C ILE A 31 6.49 2.17 1.02
N ALA A 32 6.30 2.98 -0.02
CA ALA A 32 5.22 3.97 -0.07
C ALA A 32 3.82 3.31 -0.08
N PRO A 33 2.77 4.01 0.39
CA PRO A 33 1.43 3.47 0.39
C PRO A 33 0.89 3.30 -1.05
N MET A 34 0.36 2.12 -1.32
CA MET A 34 -0.30 1.79 -2.59
C MET A 34 -1.70 1.27 -2.34
N GLY A 35 -2.69 1.92 -2.96
CA GLY A 35 -4.05 1.40 -3.00
C GLY A 35 -4.19 0.29 -4.04
N MET A 36 -5.01 -0.72 -3.76
CA MET A 36 -5.39 -1.77 -4.73
C MET A 36 -4.21 -2.48 -5.39
N CYS A 37 -3.10 -2.68 -4.68
CA CYS A 37 -1.88 -3.30 -5.23
C CYS A 37 -2.15 -4.70 -5.83
N ASN A 38 -3.07 -5.48 -5.24
CA ASN A 38 -3.44 -6.80 -5.75
C ASN A 38 -4.16 -6.75 -7.11
N LEU A 39 -4.61 -5.58 -7.57
CA LEU A 39 -5.15 -5.41 -8.93
C LEU A 39 -4.05 -5.51 -9.99
N SER A 40 -2.90 -4.93 -9.70
CA SER A 40 -1.73 -5.01 -10.59
C SER A 40 -1.05 -6.37 -10.52
N TRP A 41 -0.91 -6.90 -9.31
CA TRP A 41 -0.30 -8.21 -9.06
C TRP A 41 -1.04 -8.94 -7.93
N PRO A 42 -1.79 -10.00 -8.23
CA PRO A 42 -2.44 -10.82 -7.21
C PRO A 42 -1.45 -11.33 -6.16
N GLY A 43 -1.68 -10.95 -4.88
CA GLY A 43 -0.75 -11.23 -3.78
C GLY A 43 0.35 -10.19 -3.57
N GLY A 44 0.36 -9.09 -4.32
CA GLY A 44 1.35 -8.02 -4.23
C GLY A 44 1.44 -7.41 -2.83
N ASP A 45 0.31 -7.08 -2.20
CA ASP A 45 0.28 -6.57 -0.82
C ASP A 45 1.05 -7.49 0.15
N ARG A 46 0.76 -8.79 0.09
CA ARG A 46 1.40 -9.79 0.97
C ARG A 46 2.89 -9.97 0.68
N ALA A 47 3.29 -9.88 -0.59
CA ALA A 47 4.70 -9.96 -0.99
C ALA A 47 5.48 -8.77 -0.42
N LEU A 48 4.91 -7.57 -0.48
CA LEU A 48 5.49 -6.35 0.07
C LEU A 48 5.60 -6.41 1.60
N ALA A 49 4.57 -6.94 2.28
CA ALA A 49 4.61 -7.10 3.74
C ALA A 49 5.74 -8.06 4.18
N ARG A 50 5.89 -9.20 3.51
CA ARG A 50 7.00 -10.13 3.80
C ARG A 50 8.37 -9.52 3.49
N LEU A 51 8.47 -8.73 2.43
CA LEU A 51 9.71 -8.01 2.12
C LEU A 51 10.05 -7.00 3.22
N ALA A 52 9.05 -6.27 3.72
CA ALA A 52 9.21 -5.31 4.81
C ALA A 52 9.76 -6.00 6.07
N ALA A 53 9.17 -7.13 6.48
CA ALA A 53 9.66 -7.95 7.59
C ALA A 53 11.10 -8.42 7.35
N THR A 54 11.37 -9.05 6.20
CA THR A 54 12.68 -9.63 5.89
C THR A 54 13.80 -8.60 5.86
N ARG A 55 13.51 -7.38 5.39
CA ARG A 55 14.48 -6.30 5.24
C ARG A 55 14.45 -5.32 6.40
N GLN A 56 13.52 -5.50 7.33
CA GLN A 56 13.29 -4.58 8.45
C GLN A 56 13.13 -3.13 7.95
N ILE A 57 12.27 -2.93 6.95
CA ILE A 57 11.95 -1.62 6.39
C ILE A 57 10.47 -1.30 6.61
N PRO A 58 10.10 -0.04 6.84
CA PRO A 58 8.71 0.31 7.04
C PRO A 58 7.91 0.14 5.73
N LEU A 59 6.76 -0.54 5.84
CA LEU A 59 5.74 -0.61 4.81
C LEU A 59 4.60 0.34 5.18
N CYS A 60 4.31 1.33 4.35
CA CYS A 60 3.14 2.16 4.55
C CYS A 60 1.91 1.48 3.94
N VAL A 61 0.99 1.01 4.79
CA VAL A 61 -0.25 0.34 4.39
C VAL A 61 -1.31 1.39 4.09
N SER A 62 -1.84 1.37 2.88
CA SER A 62 -2.86 2.32 2.45
C SER A 62 -4.24 2.01 3.04
N THR A 63 -5.03 3.05 3.33
CA THR A 63 -6.47 2.92 3.59
C THR A 63 -7.19 2.13 2.48
N ALA A 64 -6.77 2.32 1.22
CA ALA A 64 -7.32 1.62 0.06
C ALA A 64 -6.59 0.31 -0.30
N ALA A 65 -5.85 -0.30 0.64
CA ALA A 65 -5.20 -1.58 0.40
C ALA A 65 -6.21 -2.70 0.14
N SER A 66 -5.83 -3.65 -0.70
CA SER A 66 -6.66 -4.82 -1.03
C SER A 66 -6.45 -6.02 -0.09
N THR A 67 -5.65 -5.82 0.95
CA THR A 67 -5.49 -6.76 2.07
C THR A 67 -5.81 -6.02 3.38
N PRO A 68 -6.52 -6.65 4.33
CA PRO A 68 -6.86 -6.02 5.61
C PRO A 68 -5.61 -5.51 6.35
N LEU A 69 -5.76 -4.36 7.00
CA LEU A 69 -4.65 -3.73 7.73
C LEU A 69 -4.08 -4.63 8.83
N GLU A 70 -4.93 -5.41 9.50
CA GLU A 70 -4.55 -6.37 10.53
C GLU A 70 -3.61 -7.45 9.98
N THR A 71 -3.96 -8.01 8.80
CA THR A 71 -3.12 -9.01 8.12
C THR A 71 -1.81 -8.41 7.65
N MET A 72 -1.81 -7.15 7.21
CA MET A 72 -0.61 -6.51 6.69
C MET A 72 0.45 -6.29 7.77
N ILE A 73 0.06 -5.81 8.95
CA ILE A 73 1.00 -5.57 10.05
C ILE A 73 1.54 -6.90 10.62
N GLU A 74 0.68 -7.92 10.72
CA GLU A 74 1.09 -9.26 11.13
C GLU A 74 2.16 -9.82 10.19
N MET A 75 1.91 -9.76 8.88
CA MET A 75 2.86 -10.26 7.86
C MET A 75 4.14 -9.43 7.74
N ALA A 76 4.07 -8.15 8.10
CA ALA A 76 5.21 -7.25 8.15
C ALA A 76 5.98 -7.35 9.48
N GLU A 77 5.56 -8.24 10.40
CA GLU A 77 6.18 -8.43 11.73
C GLU A 77 6.33 -7.10 12.48
N GLY A 78 5.31 -6.24 12.42
CA GLY A 78 5.31 -4.92 13.04
C GLY A 78 6.01 -3.81 12.24
N HIS A 79 6.70 -4.12 11.14
CA HIS A 79 7.36 -3.11 10.29
C HIS A 79 6.34 -2.45 9.34
N ALA A 80 5.25 -1.91 9.89
CA ALA A 80 4.22 -1.26 9.10
C ALA A 80 3.73 0.03 9.74
N TRP A 81 3.46 1.03 8.90
CA TRP A 81 2.78 2.28 9.20
C TRP A 81 1.44 2.31 8.51
N PHE A 82 0.46 3.01 9.06
CA PHE A 82 -0.85 3.12 8.45
C PHE A 82 -1.06 4.49 7.81
N GLN A 83 -1.36 4.50 6.49
CA GLN A 83 -1.72 5.72 5.77
C GLN A 83 -3.24 5.91 5.83
N LEU A 84 -3.65 7.04 6.38
CA LEU A 84 -5.03 7.42 6.59
C LEU A 84 -5.44 8.53 5.61
N TYR A 85 -6.51 8.29 4.87
CA TYR A 85 -7.26 9.35 4.21
C TYR A 85 -8.33 9.87 5.16
N VAL A 86 -8.39 11.20 5.33
CA VAL A 86 -9.50 11.84 6.02
C VAL A 86 -10.70 11.81 5.08
N GLY A 87 -11.63 10.91 5.36
CA GLY A 87 -12.90 10.82 4.65
C GLY A 87 -13.90 11.87 5.12
N GLN A 88 -15.07 11.89 4.50
CA GLN A 88 -16.17 12.81 4.88
C GLN A 88 -16.88 12.40 6.18
N SER A 89 -16.59 11.22 6.75
CA SER A 89 -17.23 10.70 7.95
C SER A 89 -16.20 10.48 9.07
N ASP A 90 -16.30 11.27 10.11
CA ASP A 90 -15.46 11.13 11.31
C ASP A 90 -15.61 9.73 11.96
N ALA A 91 -16.81 9.16 11.92
CA ALA A 91 -17.05 7.83 12.46
C ALA A 91 -16.23 6.75 11.72
N PHE A 92 -16.11 6.84 10.42
CA PHE A 92 -15.29 5.93 9.63
C PHE A 92 -13.79 6.12 9.91
N VAL A 93 -13.35 7.37 10.02
CA VAL A 93 -11.95 7.69 10.34
C VAL A 93 -11.60 7.13 11.72
N ASN A 94 -12.44 7.35 12.72
CA ASN A 94 -12.23 6.84 14.07
C ASN A 94 -12.22 5.31 14.10
N GLU A 95 -13.14 4.63 13.40
CA GLU A 95 -13.13 3.16 13.28
C GLU A 95 -11.82 2.64 12.70
N LEU A 96 -11.28 3.29 11.67
CA LEU A 96 -10.01 2.89 11.07
C LEU A 96 -8.83 3.09 12.03
N VAL A 97 -8.81 4.21 12.75
CA VAL A 97 -7.76 4.49 13.76
C VAL A 97 -7.83 3.46 14.87
N ASP A 98 -9.01 3.22 15.45
CA ASP A 98 -9.20 2.23 16.53
C ASP A 98 -8.74 0.83 16.08
N ARG A 99 -9.09 0.42 14.86
CA ARG A 99 -8.66 -0.86 14.30
C ARG A 99 -7.14 -0.93 14.10
N ALA A 100 -6.54 0.14 13.58
CA ALA A 100 -5.11 0.19 13.36
C ALA A 100 -4.34 0.16 14.68
N GLU A 101 -4.78 0.91 15.69
CA GLU A 101 -4.21 0.88 17.04
C GLU A 101 -4.34 -0.51 17.67
N ALA A 102 -5.53 -1.12 17.60
CA ALA A 102 -5.78 -2.47 18.11
C ALA A 102 -4.93 -3.54 17.42
N ALA A 103 -4.59 -3.33 16.12
CA ALA A 103 -3.71 -4.21 15.37
C ALA A 103 -2.22 -3.98 15.66
N GLY A 104 -1.86 -2.90 16.40
CA GLY A 104 -0.48 -2.61 16.80
C GLY A 104 0.26 -1.60 15.92
N TYR A 105 -0.45 -0.85 15.06
CA TYR A 105 0.16 0.29 14.37
C TYR A 105 0.47 1.41 15.34
N THR A 106 1.69 1.90 15.33
CA THR A 106 2.16 3.00 16.19
C THR A 106 2.45 4.28 15.43
N GLN A 107 2.56 4.21 14.10
CA GLN A 107 2.79 5.35 13.24
C GLN A 107 1.65 5.49 12.22
N PHE A 108 1.16 6.73 12.08
CA PHE A 108 0.12 7.09 11.14
C PHE A 108 0.66 8.15 10.17
N ILE A 109 0.35 7.99 8.88
CA ILE A 109 0.65 8.96 7.83
C ILE A 109 -0.67 9.54 7.36
N LEU A 110 -0.90 10.80 7.68
CA LEU A 110 -2.10 11.50 7.26
C LEU A 110 -1.93 12.08 5.86
N THR A 111 -2.82 11.71 4.94
CA THR A 111 -2.86 12.29 3.59
C THR A 111 -3.86 13.42 3.56
N VAL A 112 -3.40 14.63 3.22
CA VAL A 112 -4.18 15.88 3.29
C VAL A 112 -4.36 16.57 1.93
N ASP A 113 -3.91 15.96 0.84
CA ASP A 113 -3.80 16.55 -0.50
C ASP A 113 -4.87 16.08 -1.49
N VAL A 114 -5.90 15.36 -1.06
CA VAL A 114 -6.94 14.80 -1.93
C VAL A 114 -8.34 15.39 -1.60
N PRO A 115 -8.54 16.72 -1.73
CA PRO A 115 -9.88 17.30 -1.56
C PRO A 115 -10.79 16.98 -2.76
N VAL A 116 -10.22 16.63 -3.92
CA VAL A 116 -10.93 16.30 -5.15
C VAL A 116 -10.28 15.10 -5.83
N LEU A 117 -11.10 14.20 -6.37
CA LEU A 117 -10.60 13.07 -7.16
C LEU A 117 -9.71 13.57 -8.31
N SER A 118 -8.47 13.11 -8.34
CA SER A 118 -7.50 13.44 -9.39
C SER A 118 -8.04 13.04 -10.76
N MET A 119 -7.97 13.96 -11.72
CA MET A 119 -8.24 13.65 -13.13
C MET A 119 -7.13 12.80 -13.71
N ARG A 120 -7.19 11.49 -13.49
CA ARG A 120 -6.24 10.51 -14.04
C ARG A 120 -6.51 10.30 -15.52
N ASN A 121 -6.09 11.28 -16.34
CA ASN A 121 -6.36 11.30 -17.78
C ASN A 121 -5.89 10.04 -18.50
N ARG A 122 -4.76 9.46 -18.07
CA ARG A 122 -4.23 8.22 -18.66
C ARG A 122 -5.13 7.02 -18.37
N GLU A 123 -5.66 6.89 -17.16
CA GLU A 123 -6.58 5.80 -16.79
C GLU A 123 -7.92 5.96 -17.51
N ARG A 124 -8.40 7.21 -17.67
CA ARG A 124 -9.63 7.50 -18.45
C ARG A 124 -9.45 7.17 -19.95
N SER A 125 -8.29 7.46 -20.54
CA SER A 125 -8.01 7.17 -21.96
C SER A 125 -7.82 5.68 -22.22
N THR A 126 -7.40 4.89 -21.24
CA THR A 126 -7.26 3.43 -21.34
C THR A 126 -8.53 2.66 -20.98
N GLY A 127 -9.63 3.37 -20.65
CA GLY A 127 -10.90 2.73 -20.31
C GLY A 127 -10.95 2.06 -18.94
N ILE A 128 -9.91 2.23 -18.11
CA ILE A 128 -9.89 1.74 -16.74
C ILE A 128 -10.79 2.64 -15.90
N GLY A 129 -12.06 2.26 -15.79
CA GLY A 129 -13.05 2.91 -14.94
C GLY A 129 -13.41 2.05 -13.73
N HIS A 130 -13.98 2.65 -12.69
CA HIS A 130 -14.64 1.92 -11.62
C HIS A 130 -16.17 2.03 -11.81
N PRO A 131 -16.89 0.93 -12.03
CA PRO A 131 -16.41 -0.44 -12.21
C PRO A 131 -15.70 -0.67 -13.56
N PRO A 132 -14.81 -1.67 -13.69
CA PRO A 132 -14.12 -1.97 -14.94
C PRO A 132 -15.14 -2.35 -16.02
N ARG A 133 -15.03 -1.73 -17.19
CA ARG A 133 -15.91 -2.06 -18.33
C ARG A 133 -15.47 -3.41 -18.90
N MET A 134 -16.42 -4.33 -19.01
CA MET A 134 -16.25 -5.66 -19.64
C MET A 134 -16.67 -5.55 -21.10
N ASP A 135 -15.94 -4.81 -21.91
CA ASP A 135 -16.11 -4.78 -23.36
C ASP A 135 -15.23 -5.85 -24.05
N VAL A 136 -15.49 -6.09 -25.33
CA VAL A 136 -14.77 -7.11 -26.10
C VAL A 136 -13.27 -6.82 -26.17
N ALA A 137 -12.88 -5.56 -26.24
CA ALA A 137 -11.48 -5.15 -26.27
C ALA A 137 -10.76 -5.48 -24.95
N SER A 138 -11.40 -5.21 -23.81
CA SER A 138 -10.87 -5.56 -22.49
C SER A 138 -10.75 -7.07 -22.30
N ILE A 139 -11.71 -7.85 -22.79
CA ILE A 139 -11.68 -9.32 -22.72
C ILE A 139 -10.51 -9.86 -23.56
N MET A 140 -10.28 -9.31 -24.76
CA MET A 140 -9.14 -9.69 -25.61
C MET A 140 -7.80 -9.33 -24.94
N ASP A 141 -7.71 -8.15 -24.31
CA ASP A 141 -6.51 -7.73 -23.60
C ASP A 141 -6.22 -8.66 -22.40
N TYR A 142 -7.24 -9.02 -21.61
CA TYR A 142 -7.09 -9.99 -20.52
C TYR A 142 -6.66 -11.36 -21.02
N ALA A 143 -7.16 -11.81 -22.17
CA ALA A 143 -6.78 -13.08 -22.79
C ALA A 143 -5.30 -13.08 -23.25
N CYS A 144 -4.77 -11.92 -23.62
CA CYS A 144 -3.35 -11.75 -23.96
C CYS A 144 -2.42 -11.81 -22.74
N HIS A 145 -2.96 -11.72 -21.51
CA HIS A 145 -2.22 -11.78 -20.25
C HIS A 145 -2.63 -12.98 -19.39
N PRO A 146 -2.45 -14.24 -19.87
CA PRO A 146 -3.02 -15.43 -19.24
C PRO A 146 -2.52 -15.66 -17.82
N HIS A 147 -1.27 -15.33 -17.52
CA HIS A 147 -0.72 -15.46 -16.18
C HIS A 147 -1.43 -14.56 -15.18
N TRP A 148 -1.64 -13.29 -15.53
CA TRP A 148 -2.37 -12.34 -14.69
C TRP A 148 -3.84 -12.76 -14.53
N LEU A 149 -4.49 -13.15 -15.63
CA LEU A 149 -5.89 -13.57 -15.63
C LEU A 149 -6.11 -14.78 -14.72
N ILE A 150 -5.31 -15.84 -14.86
CA ILE A 150 -5.41 -17.05 -14.04
C ILE A 150 -5.14 -16.73 -12.57
N SER A 151 -4.13 -15.91 -12.29
CA SER A 151 -3.79 -15.51 -10.93
C SER A 151 -4.91 -14.69 -10.28
N THR A 152 -5.53 -13.78 -11.04
CA THR A 152 -6.65 -12.95 -10.57
C THR A 152 -7.92 -13.79 -10.37
N LEU A 153 -8.20 -14.73 -11.27
CA LEU A 153 -9.36 -15.65 -11.12
C LEU A 153 -9.19 -16.54 -9.87
N ARG A 154 -7.99 -16.99 -9.57
CA ARG A 154 -7.70 -17.80 -8.36
C ARG A 154 -7.74 -16.98 -7.08
N ALA A 155 -7.25 -15.75 -7.11
CA ALA A 155 -7.21 -14.85 -5.95
C ALA A 155 -8.55 -14.14 -5.68
N GLY A 156 -9.43 -14.07 -6.69
CA GLY A 156 -10.64 -13.26 -6.70
C GLY A 156 -10.35 -11.80 -7.08
N ILE A 157 -11.41 -11.07 -7.45
CA ILE A 157 -11.31 -9.65 -7.80
C ILE A 157 -10.97 -8.86 -6.53
N PRO A 158 -9.85 -8.14 -6.49
CA PRO A 158 -9.45 -7.38 -5.31
C PRO A 158 -10.44 -6.25 -5.02
N LYS A 159 -10.70 -6.05 -3.74
CA LYS A 159 -11.54 -4.96 -3.22
C LYS A 159 -10.75 -4.18 -2.19
N PRO A 160 -11.04 -2.90 -1.94
CA PRO A 160 -10.41 -2.15 -0.86
C PRO A 160 -10.95 -2.68 0.48
N MET A 161 -10.16 -3.52 1.14
CA MET A 161 -10.61 -4.33 2.29
C MET A 161 -10.84 -3.52 3.56
N ASN A 162 -10.21 -2.36 3.70
CA ASN A 162 -10.35 -1.52 4.88
C ASN A 162 -11.66 -0.70 4.88
N PHE A 163 -12.33 -0.56 3.73
CA PHE A 163 -13.64 0.09 3.60
C PHE A 163 -14.83 -0.84 3.86
N HIS A 164 -14.62 -2.14 3.95
CA HIS A 164 -15.71 -3.14 3.82
C HIS A 164 -16.57 -3.33 5.07
N ARG A 165 -16.27 -2.72 6.21
CA ARG A 165 -17.08 -2.86 7.43
C ARG A 165 -18.11 -1.75 7.64
N SER A 166 -17.93 -0.61 7.03
CA SER A 166 -18.89 0.50 7.10
C SER A 166 -19.69 0.60 5.80
N THR A 167 -21.00 0.63 5.92
CA THR A 167 -22.02 0.73 4.88
C THR A 167 -21.98 2.05 4.08
N HIS A 168 -20.84 2.75 4.02
CA HIS A 168 -20.71 4.10 3.48
C HIS A 168 -19.91 4.21 2.17
N LEU A 169 -19.82 3.15 1.36
CA LEU A 169 -19.31 3.27 -0.03
C LEU A 169 -20.19 4.16 -0.92
N SER A 170 -21.40 4.54 -0.46
CA SER A 170 -22.32 5.36 -1.24
C SER A 170 -21.95 6.85 -1.31
N SER A 171 -21.00 7.34 -0.52
CA SER A 171 -20.61 8.75 -0.52
C SER A 171 -19.47 9.08 -1.50
N PHE A 172 -18.64 8.11 -1.85
CA PHE A 172 -17.58 8.31 -2.85
C PHE A 172 -18.10 8.37 -4.28
N ASP A 173 -19.28 7.80 -4.54
CA ASP A 173 -19.87 7.69 -5.89
C ASP A 173 -20.82 8.86 -6.24
N ARG A 174 -21.19 9.72 -5.27
CA ARG A 174 -22.17 10.79 -5.50
C ARG A 174 -21.60 12.12 -5.95
N THR A 175 -20.28 12.28 -6.00
CA THR A 175 -19.67 13.54 -6.47
C THR A 175 -19.13 13.47 -7.90
N ALA A 176 -19.48 12.42 -8.65
CA ALA A 176 -19.06 12.21 -10.04
C ALA A 176 -20.19 12.41 -11.06
N ASN A 177 -21.21 13.24 -10.73
CA ASN A 177 -22.21 13.71 -11.70
C ASN A 177 -22.05 15.20 -11.94
#